data_8cdee982071cab60d4236d30f4559822
#
_entry.id   8cdee982071cab60d4236d30f4559822
#
_cell.length_a   1.000
_cell.length_b   1.000
_cell.length_c   1.000
_cell.angle_alpha   90.00
_cell.angle_beta   90.00
_cell.angle_gamma   90.00
#
_symmetry.space_group_name_H-M   'P 1'
#
loop_
_entity.id
_entity.type
_entity.pdbx_description
1 polymer ?
#
loop_
_entity_poly.entity_id
_entity_poly.type
_entity_poly.pdbx_seq_one_letter_code
_entity_poly.pdbx_strand_id
1 'polypeptide(L)'
;MCWRIGNGNHQTELYYRSATGNRDKIKLDINCLSRCHVYEPVVRDARNPFLPDDVFSVRMLSEYELFGAKLKALLERNTPRDIFDAYTMEQKGLYRVDESVSLIRKCIAYYLSLSRGVDIEQALESIRKRPIQDFKKQLFPMLKTGYGFVDRDLMTSEAVKCVSRFLSFTENETAYLEAAKTGEYRPDLLFEGDSAERIAENPAAKFYITKGA
;
A
#
# COMPACT_ATOMS: atom_id res chain seq x y z
N MET A 1 -4.94 28.74 4.56
CA MET A 1 -4.40 27.61 3.79
C MET A 1 -2.92 27.50 4.16
N CYS A 2 -2.50 26.43 4.80
CA CYS A 2 -1.10 26.24 5.21
C CYS A 2 -0.48 25.17 4.29
N TRP A 3 0.55 25.51 3.56
CA TRP A 3 1.27 24.60 2.67
C TRP A 3 2.55 24.15 3.35
N ARG A 4 2.76 22.85 3.47
CA ARG A 4 4.06 22.28 3.82
C ARG A 4 4.58 21.50 2.63
N ILE A 5 5.72 21.91 2.11
CA ILE A 5 6.42 21.24 1.01
C ILE A 5 7.61 20.50 1.64
N GLY A 6 7.63 19.20 1.54
CA GLY A 6 8.77 18.37 1.99
C GLY A 6 8.88 17.14 1.12
N ASN A 7 10.08 16.86 0.59
CA ASN A 7 10.45 15.61 -0.12
C ASN A 7 9.39 15.06 -1.10
N GLY A 8 8.75 15.92 -1.91
CA GLY A 8 7.77 15.50 -2.92
C GLY A 8 6.37 15.18 -2.40
N ASN A 9 6.11 15.33 -1.11
CA ASN A 9 4.78 15.26 -0.53
C ASN A 9 4.25 16.65 -0.21
N HIS A 10 3.05 16.95 -0.70
CA HIS A 10 2.34 18.19 -0.37
C HIS A 10 1.23 17.88 0.63
N GLN A 11 1.24 18.60 1.73
CA GLN A 11 0.22 18.52 2.76
C GLN A 11 -0.52 19.85 2.84
N THR A 12 -1.85 19.83 2.75
CA THR A 12 -2.67 21.03 2.95
C THR A 12 -3.88 20.72 3.81
N GLU A 13 -4.34 21.70 4.55
CA GLU A 13 -5.54 21.62 5.37
C GLU A 13 -6.61 22.57 4.83
N LEU A 14 -7.80 22.03 4.54
CA LEU A 14 -8.98 22.79 4.15
C LEU A 14 -9.87 22.95 5.39
N TYR A 15 -10.04 24.16 5.85
CA TYR A 15 -10.89 24.47 7.00
C TYR A 15 -12.32 24.77 6.54
N TYR A 16 -13.30 24.20 7.26
CA TYR A 16 -14.73 24.42 7.01
C TYR A 16 -15.50 24.50 8.33
N ARG A 17 -16.76 24.91 8.25
CA ARG A 17 -17.69 24.77 9.36
C ARG A 17 -18.47 23.47 9.23
N SER A 18 -18.41 22.62 10.24
CA SER A 18 -19.18 21.38 10.30
C SER A 18 -20.68 21.66 10.45
N ALA A 19 -21.52 20.65 10.23
CA ALA A 19 -22.96 20.73 10.44
C ALA A 19 -23.35 21.13 11.89
N THR A 20 -22.46 20.87 12.87
CA THR A 20 -22.62 21.29 14.27
C THR A 20 -22.15 22.73 14.54
N GLY A 21 -21.73 23.47 13.52
CA GLY A 21 -21.24 24.84 13.61
C GLY A 21 -19.80 25.01 14.09
N ASN A 22 -19.13 23.93 14.46
CA ASN A 22 -17.73 23.94 14.88
C ASN A 22 -16.79 24.10 13.67
N ARG A 23 -15.62 24.73 13.92
CA ARG A 23 -14.55 24.76 12.94
C ARG A 23 -13.90 23.37 12.87
N ASP A 24 -13.84 22.81 11.68
CA ASP A 24 -13.21 21.51 11.41
C ASP A 24 -12.31 21.61 10.18
N LYS A 25 -11.56 20.57 9.85
CA LYS A 25 -10.62 20.56 8.74
C LYS A 25 -10.57 19.21 8.03
N ILE A 26 -10.35 19.27 6.74
CA ILE A 26 -9.98 18.14 5.89
C ILE A 26 -8.49 18.26 5.58
N LYS A 27 -7.74 17.21 5.86
CA LYS A 27 -6.33 17.11 5.52
C LYS A 27 -6.19 16.45 4.15
N LEU A 28 -5.48 17.11 3.24
CA LEU A 28 -5.12 16.57 1.95
C LEU A 28 -3.62 16.24 1.95
N ASP A 29 -3.29 15.00 1.69
CA ASP A 29 -1.92 14.52 1.50
C ASP A 29 -1.76 14.14 0.02
N ILE A 30 -0.91 14.86 -0.70
CA ILE A 30 -0.67 14.66 -2.13
C ILE A 30 0.76 14.15 -2.31
N ASN A 31 0.92 12.93 -2.80
CA ASN A 31 2.22 12.40 -3.15
C ASN A 31 2.52 12.70 -4.62
N CYS A 32 3.52 13.54 -4.85
CA CYS A 32 3.96 13.94 -6.19
C CYS A 32 5.07 13.06 -6.77
N LEU A 33 5.59 12.12 -5.99
CA LEU A 33 6.68 11.21 -6.42
C LEU A 33 6.14 9.93 -7.04
N SER A 34 5.06 9.37 -6.48
CA SER A 34 4.42 8.16 -7.00
C SER A 34 3.50 8.51 -8.18
N ARG A 35 4.06 8.93 -9.30
CA ARG A 35 3.31 9.38 -10.48
C ARG A 35 3.01 8.28 -11.48
N CYS A 36 3.71 7.16 -11.39
CA CYS A 36 3.53 6.05 -12.29
C CYS A 36 2.83 4.91 -11.58
N HIS A 37 1.88 4.34 -12.27
CA HIS A 37 1.21 3.12 -11.88
C HIS A 37 1.77 1.94 -12.71
N VAL A 38 1.75 0.77 -12.11
CA VAL A 38 2.25 -0.47 -12.71
C VAL A 38 1.25 -0.99 -13.74
N TYR A 39 0.00 -1.12 -13.33
CA TYR A 39 -1.10 -1.57 -14.19
C TYR A 39 -1.99 -0.40 -14.61
N GLU A 40 -2.79 -0.59 -15.67
CA GLU A 40 -3.76 0.42 -16.07
C GLU A 40 -4.74 0.73 -14.93
N PRO A 41 -4.95 2.01 -14.63
CA PRO A 41 -5.98 2.42 -13.68
C PRO A 41 -7.37 2.00 -14.15
N VAL A 42 -8.20 1.62 -13.20
CA VAL A 42 -9.59 1.22 -13.44
C VAL A 42 -10.55 2.33 -13.06
N VAL A 43 -11.67 2.43 -13.77
CA VAL A 43 -12.77 3.29 -13.38
C VAL A 43 -13.79 2.46 -12.61
N ARG A 44 -14.20 2.93 -11.45
CA ARG A 44 -15.20 2.29 -10.59
C ARG A 44 -16.22 3.30 -10.12
N ASP A 45 -17.46 2.87 -9.99
CA ASP A 45 -18.50 3.66 -9.38
C ASP A 45 -18.36 3.65 -7.86
N ALA A 46 -18.32 4.84 -7.30
CA ALA A 46 -18.35 5.09 -5.87
C ALA A 46 -19.71 5.68 -5.49
N ARG A 47 -20.19 5.35 -4.30
CA ARG A 47 -21.46 5.86 -3.76
C ARG A 47 -21.18 6.69 -2.52
N ASN A 48 -21.88 7.80 -2.44
CA ASN A 48 -21.89 8.60 -1.24
C ASN A 48 -22.57 7.82 -0.10
N PRO A 49 -21.90 7.53 1.03
CA PRO A 49 -22.52 6.75 2.11
C PRO A 49 -23.68 7.46 2.79
N PHE A 50 -23.80 8.78 2.65
CA PHE A 50 -24.89 9.60 3.21
C PHE A 50 -25.99 9.91 2.20
N LEU A 51 -25.72 9.78 0.91
CA LEU A 51 -26.63 10.00 -0.22
C LEU A 51 -26.50 8.81 -1.18
N PRO A 52 -27.18 7.69 -0.92
CA PRO A 52 -26.98 6.44 -1.68
C PRO A 52 -27.26 6.55 -3.19
N ASP A 53 -28.09 7.50 -3.59
CA ASP A 53 -28.42 7.79 -4.99
C ASP A 53 -27.36 8.65 -5.69
N ASP A 54 -26.43 9.24 -4.92
CA ASP A 54 -25.31 10.01 -5.45
C ASP A 54 -24.16 9.07 -5.83
N VAL A 55 -24.18 8.66 -7.11
CA VAL A 55 -23.19 7.76 -7.71
C VAL A 55 -22.26 8.59 -8.60
N PHE A 56 -20.95 8.41 -8.40
CA PHE A 56 -19.93 9.07 -9.21
C PHE A 56 -18.80 8.11 -9.57
N SER A 57 -18.22 8.29 -10.74
CA SER A 57 -17.12 7.47 -11.19
C SER A 57 -15.77 8.01 -10.68
N VAL A 58 -14.94 7.11 -10.18
CA VAL A 58 -13.56 7.43 -9.73
C VAL A 58 -12.55 6.61 -10.52
N ARG A 59 -11.47 7.25 -10.93
CA ARG A 59 -10.29 6.57 -11.46
C ARG A 59 -9.37 6.19 -10.30
N MET A 60 -9.04 4.91 -10.20
CA MET A 60 -8.23 4.37 -9.11
C MET A 60 -7.19 3.38 -9.64
N LEU A 61 -6.20 3.08 -8.82
CA LEU A 61 -5.26 2.00 -9.13
C LEU A 61 -6.00 0.68 -9.34
N SER A 62 -5.42 -0.21 -10.15
CA SER A 62 -5.89 -1.59 -10.21
C SER A 62 -5.86 -2.21 -8.81
N GLU A 63 -6.75 -3.14 -8.53
CA GLU A 63 -6.81 -3.79 -7.23
C GLU A 63 -5.50 -4.52 -6.88
N TYR A 64 -4.84 -5.13 -7.87
CA TYR A 64 -3.56 -5.81 -7.67
C TYR A 64 -2.45 -4.86 -7.24
N GLU A 65 -2.37 -3.70 -7.87
CA GLU A 65 -1.40 -2.68 -7.50
C GLU A 65 -1.72 -2.05 -6.14
N LEU A 66 -2.99 -1.76 -5.88
CA LEU A 66 -3.44 -1.20 -4.60
C LEU A 66 -3.07 -2.12 -3.44
N PHE A 67 -3.35 -3.42 -3.57
CA PHE A 67 -3.04 -4.38 -2.53
C PHE A 67 -1.54 -4.68 -2.42
N GLY A 68 -0.82 -4.73 -3.54
CA GLY A 68 0.65 -4.81 -3.53
C GLY A 68 1.29 -3.64 -2.77
N ALA A 69 0.82 -2.42 -3.02
CA ALA A 69 1.27 -1.23 -2.30
C ALA A 69 0.92 -1.26 -0.80
N LYS A 70 -0.27 -1.78 -0.44
CA LYS A 70 -0.67 -1.96 0.97
C LYS A 70 0.17 -2.99 1.70
N LEU A 71 0.45 -4.14 1.08
CA LEU A 71 1.30 -5.18 1.66
C LEU A 71 2.76 -4.73 1.78
N LYS A 72 3.28 -3.98 0.80
CA LYS A 72 4.58 -3.32 0.92
C LYS A 72 4.62 -2.33 2.08
N ALA A 73 3.58 -1.52 2.25
CA ALA A 73 3.48 -0.59 3.37
C ALA A 73 3.42 -1.32 4.73
N LEU A 74 2.78 -2.49 4.79
CA LEU A 74 2.82 -3.35 5.98
C LEU A 74 4.24 -3.78 6.32
N LEU A 75 5.03 -4.23 5.34
CA LEU A 75 6.41 -4.64 5.54
C LEU A 75 7.32 -3.48 5.97
N GLU A 76 7.07 -2.27 5.48
CA GLU A 76 7.92 -1.10 5.71
C GLU A 76 7.64 -0.40 7.03
N ARG A 77 6.39 -0.12 7.35
CA ARG A 77 6.00 0.72 8.49
C ARG A 77 5.22 0.01 9.59
N ASN A 78 4.63 -1.15 9.27
CA ASN A 78 4.02 -2.06 10.23
C ASN A 78 3.02 -1.36 11.19
N THR A 79 2.14 -0.50 10.68
CA THR A 79 1.12 0.15 11.52
C THR A 79 -0.06 -0.78 11.79
N PRO A 80 -0.82 -0.62 12.90
CA PRO A 80 -2.01 -1.41 13.17
C PRO A 80 -3.06 -1.38 12.05
N ARG A 81 -3.13 -0.30 11.27
CA ARG A 81 -4.02 -0.21 10.10
C ARG A 81 -3.56 -1.07 8.94
N ASP A 82 -2.24 -1.10 8.68
CA ASP A 82 -1.68 -1.96 7.64
C ASP A 82 -1.86 -3.44 7.99
N ILE A 83 -1.71 -3.80 9.27
CA ILE A 83 -1.98 -5.15 9.79
C ILE A 83 -3.48 -5.49 9.59
N PHE A 84 -4.38 -4.57 9.90
CA PHE A 84 -5.82 -4.76 9.73
C PHE A 84 -6.23 -4.92 8.26
N ASP A 85 -5.59 -4.18 7.34
CA ASP A 85 -5.82 -4.35 5.90
C ASP A 85 -5.46 -5.77 5.44
N ALA A 86 -4.27 -6.28 5.82
CA ALA A 86 -3.84 -7.64 5.47
C ALA A 86 -4.69 -8.73 6.15
N TYR A 87 -5.05 -8.55 7.43
CA TYR A 87 -6.00 -9.39 8.13
C TYR A 87 -7.33 -9.49 7.38
N THR A 88 -7.87 -8.35 6.96
CA THR A 88 -9.14 -8.29 6.24
C THR A 88 -9.07 -9.00 4.88
N MET A 89 -7.94 -8.87 4.17
CA MET A 89 -7.69 -9.62 2.92
C MET A 89 -7.74 -11.13 3.16
N GLU A 90 -7.09 -11.60 4.22
CA GLU A 90 -7.05 -13.03 4.56
C GLU A 90 -8.42 -13.54 4.96
N GLN A 91 -9.14 -12.82 5.82
CA GLN A 91 -10.49 -13.20 6.27
C GLN A 91 -11.50 -13.28 5.10
N LYS A 92 -11.35 -12.41 4.11
CA LYS A 92 -12.20 -12.42 2.91
C LYS A 92 -11.75 -13.42 1.86
N GLY A 93 -10.66 -14.13 2.07
CA GLY A 93 -10.11 -15.09 1.12
C GLY A 93 -9.70 -14.47 -0.23
N LEU A 94 -9.26 -13.20 -0.21
CA LEU A 94 -8.92 -12.47 -1.42
C LEU A 94 -7.60 -12.96 -2.02
N TYR A 95 -7.52 -12.95 -3.36
CA TYR A 95 -6.28 -13.20 -4.13
C TYR A 95 -5.56 -14.50 -3.75
N ARG A 96 -6.28 -15.62 -3.88
CA ARG A 96 -5.74 -16.97 -3.65
C ARG A 96 -5.42 -17.73 -4.94
N VAL A 97 -5.84 -17.19 -6.09
CA VAL A 97 -5.56 -17.75 -7.41
C VAL A 97 -4.17 -17.32 -7.87
N ASP A 98 -3.40 -18.23 -8.42
CA ASP A 98 -1.99 -18.04 -8.78
C ASP A 98 -1.73 -16.80 -9.65
N GLU A 99 -2.62 -16.51 -10.59
CA GLU A 99 -2.53 -15.32 -11.43
C GLU A 99 -2.58 -14.04 -10.59
N SER A 100 -3.57 -13.89 -9.72
CA SER A 100 -3.72 -12.71 -8.85
C SER A 100 -2.58 -12.60 -7.85
N VAL A 101 -2.09 -13.72 -7.33
CA VAL A 101 -0.91 -13.78 -6.46
C VAL A 101 0.32 -13.26 -7.19
N SER A 102 0.53 -13.70 -8.42
CA SER A 102 1.66 -13.26 -9.26
C SER A 102 1.62 -11.76 -9.53
N LEU A 103 0.45 -11.21 -9.91
CA LEU A 103 0.29 -9.78 -10.18
C LEU A 103 0.59 -8.92 -8.95
N ILE A 104 0.08 -9.30 -7.77
CA ILE A 104 0.33 -8.60 -6.51
C ILE A 104 1.80 -8.72 -6.11
N ARG A 105 2.41 -9.91 -6.24
CA ARG A 105 3.81 -10.16 -5.88
C ARG A 105 4.78 -9.31 -6.69
N LYS A 106 4.56 -9.17 -8.00
CA LYS A 106 5.33 -8.28 -8.88
C LYS A 106 5.23 -6.82 -8.42
N CYS A 107 4.04 -6.37 -8.01
CA CYS A 107 3.88 -5.02 -7.44
C CYS A 107 4.64 -4.86 -6.12
N ILE A 108 4.63 -5.87 -5.25
CA ILE A 108 5.40 -5.84 -4.00
C ILE A 108 6.89 -5.72 -4.31
N ALA A 109 7.43 -6.56 -5.19
CA ALA A 109 8.83 -6.51 -5.60
C ALA A 109 9.21 -5.13 -6.18
N TYR A 110 8.38 -4.59 -7.07
CA TYR A 110 8.58 -3.26 -7.62
C TYR A 110 8.62 -2.17 -6.55
N TYR A 111 7.63 -2.13 -5.66
CA TYR A 111 7.58 -1.11 -4.62
C TYR A 111 8.63 -1.29 -3.52
N LEU A 112 9.06 -2.52 -3.22
CA LEU A 112 10.17 -2.78 -2.30
C LEU A 112 11.49 -2.24 -2.85
N SER A 113 11.73 -2.32 -4.15
CA SER A 113 12.94 -1.78 -4.78
C SER A 113 13.04 -0.25 -4.69
N LEU A 114 11.92 0.45 -4.49
CA LEU A 114 11.89 1.90 -4.28
C LEU A 114 12.12 2.31 -2.82
N SER A 115 12.22 1.34 -1.92
CA SER A 115 12.44 1.56 -0.48
C SER A 115 13.88 1.30 -0.12
N ARG A 116 14.37 1.99 0.91
CA ARG A 116 15.74 1.79 1.43
C ARG A 116 15.78 0.57 2.34
N GLY A 117 16.00 -0.61 1.76
CA GLY A 117 16.36 -1.82 2.50
C GLY A 117 15.30 -2.30 3.52
N VAL A 118 14.22 -2.91 3.06
CA VAL A 118 13.28 -3.61 3.95
C VAL A 118 13.81 -5.01 4.20
N ASP A 119 14.17 -5.29 5.47
CA ASP A 119 14.43 -6.65 5.93
C ASP A 119 13.08 -7.35 6.17
N ILE A 120 12.76 -8.30 5.31
CA ILE A 120 11.47 -9.01 5.32
C ILE A 120 11.31 -9.83 6.60
N GLU A 121 12.34 -10.53 7.06
CA GLU A 121 12.26 -11.37 8.26
C GLU A 121 12.03 -10.50 9.50
N GLN A 122 12.78 -9.43 9.62
CA GLN A 122 12.61 -8.47 10.71
C GLN A 122 11.23 -7.79 10.65
N ALA A 123 10.73 -7.48 9.46
CA ALA A 123 9.38 -6.91 9.28
C ALA A 123 8.29 -7.88 9.76
N LEU A 124 8.36 -9.15 9.36
CA LEU A 124 7.40 -10.19 9.79
C LEU A 124 7.41 -10.39 11.31
N GLU A 125 8.59 -10.39 11.91
CA GLU A 125 8.73 -10.50 13.36
C GLU A 125 8.17 -9.25 14.08
N SER A 126 8.41 -8.07 13.54
CA SER A 126 7.84 -6.82 14.06
C SER A 126 6.30 -6.82 14.00
N ILE A 127 5.70 -7.40 12.96
CA ILE A 127 4.24 -7.53 12.87
C ILE A 127 3.73 -8.41 14.01
N ARG A 128 4.36 -9.58 14.25
CA ARG A 128 3.97 -10.50 15.33
C ARG A 128 4.06 -9.86 16.71
N LYS A 129 5.09 -9.05 16.93
CA LYS A 129 5.37 -8.40 18.22
C LYS A 129 4.67 -7.06 18.44
N ARG A 130 3.88 -6.57 17.48
CA ARG A 130 3.24 -5.25 17.59
C ARG A 130 2.40 -5.14 18.86
N PRO A 131 2.68 -4.13 19.73
CA PRO A 131 2.00 -4.01 21.03
C PRO A 131 0.50 -3.75 20.89
N ILE A 132 -0.33 -4.36 21.75
CA ILE A 132 -1.79 -4.12 21.79
C ILE A 132 -2.13 -2.65 22.02
N GLN A 133 -1.27 -1.91 22.70
CA GLN A 133 -1.48 -0.48 22.98
C GLN A 133 -1.51 0.36 21.70
N ASP A 134 -0.76 -0.06 20.67
CA ASP A 134 -0.79 0.64 19.37
C ASP A 134 -2.13 0.43 18.66
N PHE A 135 -2.70 -0.78 18.74
CA PHE A 135 -4.04 -1.08 18.20
C PHE A 135 -5.11 -0.25 18.91
N LYS A 136 -5.05 -0.14 20.24
CA LYS A 136 -5.97 0.67 21.04
C LYS A 136 -5.92 2.15 20.66
N LYS A 137 -4.74 2.66 20.31
CA LYS A 137 -4.56 4.08 19.95
C LYS A 137 -4.88 4.39 18.51
N GLN A 138 -4.49 3.50 17.57
CA GLN A 138 -4.43 3.83 16.14
C GLN A 138 -5.50 3.13 15.29
N LEU A 139 -6.06 2.00 15.76
CA LEU A 139 -7.02 1.22 14.99
C LEU A 139 -8.40 1.17 15.63
N PHE A 140 -8.52 0.72 16.88
CA PHE A 140 -9.82 0.46 17.50
C PHE A 140 -10.77 1.65 17.49
N PRO A 141 -10.31 2.91 17.71
CA PRO A 141 -11.20 4.07 17.65
C PRO A 141 -11.77 4.34 16.24
N MET A 142 -11.18 3.75 15.20
CA MET A 142 -11.59 3.93 13.81
C MET A 142 -12.51 2.81 13.29
N LEU A 143 -12.63 1.71 14.04
CA LEU A 143 -13.51 0.61 13.67
C LEU A 143 -14.97 1.01 13.91
N LYS A 144 -15.85 0.60 12.99
CA LYS A 144 -17.29 0.84 13.14
C LYS A 144 -17.82 0.18 14.40
N THR A 145 -18.77 0.83 15.06
CA THR A 145 -19.56 0.24 16.15
C THR A 145 -20.18 -1.10 15.67
N GLY A 146 -19.90 -2.19 16.40
CA GLY A 146 -20.35 -3.54 15.98
C GLY A 146 -19.29 -4.39 15.26
N TYR A 147 -18.13 -3.83 14.99
CA TYR A 147 -16.95 -4.62 14.59
C TYR A 147 -16.43 -5.33 15.84
N GLY A 148 -16.97 -6.43 16.23
CA GLY A 148 -16.70 -7.15 17.49
C GLY A 148 -15.24 -7.06 17.97
N PHE A 149 -14.96 -7.57 19.15
CA PHE A 149 -13.59 -7.61 19.68
C PHE A 149 -12.71 -8.43 18.71
N VAL A 150 -11.77 -7.80 18.05
CA VAL A 150 -10.78 -8.50 17.22
C VAL A 150 -9.55 -8.75 18.07
N ASP A 151 -9.24 -10.03 18.26
CA ASP A 151 -8.03 -10.45 18.96
C ASP A 151 -6.78 -9.97 18.21
N ARG A 152 -5.89 -9.29 18.91
CA ARG A 152 -4.61 -8.78 18.37
C ARG A 152 -3.76 -9.93 17.82
N ASP A 153 -3.67 -11.06 18.51
CA ASP A 153 -2.81 -12.19 18.13
C ASP A 153 -3.34 -12.88 16.89
N LEU A 154 -4.66 -13.05 16.81
CA LEU A 154 -5.31 -13.50 15.58
C LEU A 154 -5.06 -12.54 14.42
N MET A 155 -5.22 -11.24 14.65
CA MET A 155 -5.04 -10.22 13.60
C MET A 155 -3.61 -10.23 13.05
N THR A 156 -2.60 -10.28 13.92
CA THR A 156 -1.20 -10.29 13.51
C THR A 156 -0.80 -11.61 12.83
N SER A 157 -1.27 -12.76 13.33
CA SER A 157 -0.99 -14.06 12.71
C SER A 157 -1.59 -14.20 11.32
N GLU A 158 -2.85 -13.80 11.14
CA GLU A 158 -3.51 -13.82 9.84
C GLU A 158 -2.92 -12.79 8.86
N ALA A 159 -2.49 -11.62 9.34
CA ALA A 159 -1.78 -10.64 8.51
C ALA A 159 -0.44 -11.18 8.02
N VAL A 160 0.33 -11.84 8.90
CA VAL A 160 1.60 -12.50 8.51
C VAL A 160 1.34 -13.59 7.49
N LYS A 161 0.34 -14.45 7.71
CA LYS A 161 -0.06 -15.50 6.77
C LYS A 161 -0.46 -14.90 5.41
N CYS A 162 -1.22 -13.82 5.40
CA CYS A 162 -1.60 -13.11 4.19
C CYS A 162 -0.37 -12.64 3.42
N VAL A 163 0.50 -11.82 4.04
CA VAL A 163 1.66 -11.25 3.33
C VAL A 163 2.67 -12.31 2.90
N SER A 164 2.89 -13.35 3.71
CA SER A 164 3.84 -14.43 3.39
C SER A 164 3.50 -15.17 2.10
N ARG A 165 2.22 -15.24 1.73
CA ARG A 165 1.77 -15.82 0.45
C ARG A 165 2.39 -15.12 -0.76
N PHE A 166 2.67 -13.84 -0.65
CA PHE A 166 3.20 -13.00 -1.73
C PHE A 166 4.71 -12.78 -1.66
N LEU A 167 5.42 -13.42 -0.73
CA LEU A 167 6.87 -13.25 -0.54
C LEU A 167 7.71 -14.39 -1.14
N SER A 168 7.07 -15.40 -1.72
CA SER A 168 7.75 -16.47 -2.47
C SER A 168 8.10 -15.97 -3.86
N PHE A 169 9.13 -15.11 -3.94
CA PHE A 169 9.57 -14.52 -5.20
C PHE A 169 10.11 -15.58 -6.16
N THR A 170 9.82 -15.41 -7.45
CA THR A 170 10.41 -16.21 -8.55
C THR A 170 11.87 -15.82 -8.75
N GLU A 171 12.58 -16.60 -9.58
CA GLU A 171 13.97 -16.30 -9.95
C GLU A 171 14.11 -14.91 -10.58
N ASN A 172 13.21 -14.55 -11.50
CA ASN A 172 13.22 -13.23 -12.15
C ASN A 172 12.92 -12.09 -11.16
N GLU A 173 11.94 -12.27 -10.25
CA GLU A 173 11.60 -11.28 -9.23
C GLU A 173 12.76 -11.10 -8.23
N THR A 174 13.44 -12.18 -7.88
CA THR A 174 14.64 -12.15 -7.05
C THR A 174 15.78 -11.44 -7.76
N ALA A 175 16.03 -11.78 -9.02
CA ALA A 175 17.05 -11.12 -9.86
C ALA A 175 16.78 -9.61 -9.98
N TYR A 176 15.53 -9.21 -10.13
CA TYR A 176 15.14 -7.80 -10.12
C TYR A 176 15.50 -7.10 -8.80
N LEU A 177 15.15 -7.71 -7.66
CA LEU A 177 15.44 -7.13 -6.35
C LEU A 177 16.94 -7.01 -6.09
N GLU A 178 17.74 -7.99 -6.52
CA GLU A 178 19.21 -7.94 -6.39
C GLU A 178 19.81 -6.87 -7.31
N ALA A 179 19.36 -6.78 -8.56
CA ALA A 179 19.77 -5.72 -9.48
C ALA A 179 19.47 -4.33 -8.91
N ALA A 180 18.26 -4.15 -8.34
CA ALA A 180 17.88 -2.88 -7.72
C ALA A 180 18.75 -2.51 -6.51
N LYS A 181 19.21 -3.48 -5.70
CA LYS A 181 20.14 -3.24 -4.58
C LYS A 181 21.50 -2.73 -5.05
N THR A 182 21.94 -3.13 -6.24
CA THR A 182 23.21 -2.68 -6.84
C THR A 182 23.05 -1.42 -7.71
N GLY A 183 21.86 -0.80 -7.70
CA GLY A 183 21.59 0.41 -8.47
C GLY A 183 21.19 0.18 -9.93
N GLU A 184 20.96 -1.06 -10.33
CA GLU A 184 20.55 -1.42 -11.67
C GLU A 184 19.02 -1.54 -11.78
N TYR A 185 18.39 -0.69 -12.58
CA TYR A 185 16.96 -0.72 -12.79
C TYR A 185 16.56 -1.60 -13.95
N ARG A 186 16.03 -2.79 -13.68
CA ARG A 186 15.68 -3.86 -14.64
C ARG A 186 14.19 -4.23 -14.58
N PRO A 187 13.26 -3.31 -14.93
CA PRO A 187 11.82 -3.58 -14.90
C PRO A 187 11.38 -4.71 -15.84
N ASP A 188 12.17 -5.01 -16.86
CA ASP A 188 12.00 -6.12 -17.79
C ASP A 188 12.01 -7.50 -17.10
N LEU A 189 12.62 -7.62 -15.93
CA LEU A 189 12.59 -8.86 -15.13
C LEU A 189 11.26 -9.08 -14.41
N LEU A 190 10.45 -8.02 -14.22
CA LEU A 190 9.15 -8.11 -13.54
C LEU A 190 7.97 -8.12 -14.49
N PHE A 191 8.02 -7.32 -15.53
CA PHE A 191 6.86 -7.02 -16.37
C PHE A 191 7.19 -7.14 -17.84
N GLU A 192 6.15 -7.40 -18.63
CA GLU A 192 6.21 -7.49 -20.08
C GLU A 192 5.20 -6.50 -20.69
N GLY A 193 5.34 -6.21 -21.99
CA GLY A 193 4.43 -5.34 -22.74
C GLY A 193 4.28 -3.95 -22.16
N ASP A 194 3.06 -3.41 -22.23
CA ASP A 194 2.74 -2.02 -21.85
C ASP A 194 3.12 -1.66 -20.42
N SER A 195 3.06 -2.62 -19.49
CA SER A 195 3.46 -2.39 -18.08
C SER A 195 4.95 -2.19 -17.96
N ALA A 196 5.77 -2.98 -18.69
CA ALA A 196 7.21 -2.83 -18.70
C ALA A 196 7.62 -1.48 -19.32
N GLU A 197 7.01 -1.10 -20.44
CA GLU A 197 7.28 0.18 -21.11
C GLU A 197 6.93 1.36 -20.22
N ARG A 198 5.77 1.33 -19.57
CA ARG A 198 5.31 2.40 -18.68
C ARG A 198 6.23 2.63 -17.52
N ILE A 199 6.63 1.56 -16.81
CA ILE A 199 7.48 1.70 -15.63
C ILE A 199 8.95 1.90 -16.00
N ALA A 200 9.43 1.45 -17.17
CA ALA A 200 10.81 1.66 -17.63
C ALA A 200 11.17 3.15 -17.66
N GLU A 201 10.23 4.00 -18.01
CA GLU A 201 10.40 5.45 -18.08
C GLU A 201 10.06 6.19 -16.76
N ASN A 202 9.73 5.44 -15.68
CA ASN A 202 9.40 6.06 -14.40
C ASN A 202 10.61 6.82 -13.79
N PRO A 203 10.60 8.18 -13.79
CA PRO A 203 11.75 8.95 -13.29
C PRO A 203 12.00 8.73 -11.80
N ALA A 204 10.95 8.48 -11.01
CA ALA A 204 11.09 8.22 -9.58
C ALA A 204 11.78 6.89 -9.34
N ALA A 205 11.41 5.82 -10.07
CA ALA A 205 12.06 4.52 -9.96
C ALA A 205 13.53 4.59 -10.36
N LYS A 206 13.84 5.19 -11.52
CA LYS A 206 15.21 5.44 -11.94
C LYS A 206 16.00 6.19 -10.85
N PHE A 207 15.43 7.26 -10.30
CA PHE A 207 16.09 8.05 -9.26
C PHE A 207 16.36 7.25 -7.98
N TYR A 208 15.34 6.56 -7.45
CA TYR A 208 15.48 5.85 -6.17
C TYR A 208 16.41 4.65 -6.26
N ILE A 209 16.41 3.93 -7.38
CA ILE A 209 17.27 2.76 -7.57
C ILE A 209 18.71 3.21 -7.88
N THR A 210 18.92 4.12 -8.84
CA THR A 210 20.29 4.47 -9.28
C THR A 210 21.03 5.42 -8.32
N LYS A 211 20.33 6.24 -7.52
CA LYS A 211 20.95 7.13 -6.51
C LYS A 211 20.86 6.62 -5.08
N GLY A 212 20.17 5.52 -4.84
CA GLY A 212 20.03 4.89 -3.55
C GLY A 212 21.06 3.79 -3.26
N ALA A 213 21.84 3.42 -4.28
CA ALA A 213 22.94 2.48 -4.18
C ALA A 213 24.21 3.14 -3.65
#